data_c512541ec390f8f3431e7bd8a7a57836
#
_entry.id   c512541ec390f8f3431e7bd8a7a57836
#
_cell.length_a   1.000
_cell.length_b   1.000
_cell.length_c   1.000
_cell.angle_alpha   90.00
_cell.angle_beta   90.00
_cell.angle_gamma   90.00
#
_symmetry.space_group_name_H-M   'P 1'
#
loop_
_entity.id
_entity.type
_entity.pdbx_description
1 polymer ?
#
loop_
_entity_poly.entity_id
_entity_poly.type
_entity_poly.pdbx_seq_one_letter_code
_entity_poly.pdbx_strand_id
1 'polypeptide(L)'
;MLRRLGVTLVSLALGLTILAGAPSPAQARERAWEPPWVSLVPAHTTQVVRTVSSHRYCRQVWCTVTQAWERDGDGKWTKVKEFRSTIGRNGWGKQREGDGRSPNGLLRIKTTFTTSASNPGDMPWKRRRATSVVSSTAGPNYNTWLEVRGVTSGNRPSMRSGWVVDYNHVRLRPGAGARPVPGKGSGIFYHTSKPGSPWAPTAGCTQVGNPKQMRWLLLWLRPGAAPRIVQNR
;
A
#
# COMPACT_ATOMS: atom_id res chain seq x y z
N MET A 1 10.70 82.59 44.07
CA MET A 1 9.48 81.75 43.92
C MET A 1 9.32 81.47 42.45
N LEU A 2 9.76 80.33 41.97
CA LEU A 2 9.54 79.86 40.58
C LEU A 2 8.69 78.60 40.60
N ARG A 3 7.50 78.67 40.05
CA ARG A 3 6.60 77.54 39.84
C ARG A 3 7.05 76.79 38.58
N ARG A 4 7.36 75.53 38.69
CA ARG A 4 7.58 74.60 37.56
C ARG A 4 6.25 74.02 37.14
N LEU A 5 5.87 74.26 35.87
CA LEU A 5 4.75 73.57 35.20
C LEU A 5 5.21 72.21 34.71
N GLY A 6 4.57 71.17 35.15
CA GLY A 6 4.75 69.82 34.63
C GLY A 6 3.87 69.59 33.41
N VAL A 7 4.47 69.20 32.32
CA VAL A 7 3.78 68.77 31.09
C VAL A 7 3.61 67.24 31.12
N THR A 8 2.40 66.76 31.22
CA THR A 8 2.06 65.33 31.13
C THR A 8 1.84 64.94 29.68
N LEU A 9 2.74 64.13 29.14
CA LEU A 9 2.61 63.52 27.83
C LEU A 9 1.70 62.29 27.94
N VAL A 10 0.54 62.35 27.30
CA VAL A 10 -0.38 61.19 27.12
C VAL A 10 0.04 60.49 25.82
N SER A 11 0.61 59.30 25.97
CA SER A 11 0.93 58.40 24.83
C SER A 11 -0.35 57.63 24.40
N LEU A 12 -0.88 57.94 23.23
CA LEU A 12 -1.96 57.20 22.59
C LEU A 12 -1.35 55.99 21.89
N ALA A 13 -1.53 54.77 22.43
CA ALA A 13 -1.21 53.53 21.76
C ALA A 13 -2.31 53.17 20.80
N LEU A 14 -2.07 53.30 19.48
CA LEU A 14 -2.94 52.77 18.45
C LEU A 14 -2.76 51.25 18.40
N GLY A 15 -3.71 50.49 18.91
CA GLY A 15 -3.81 49.04 18.76
C GLY A 15 -4.22 48.66 17.32
N LEU A 16 -3.27 48.14 16.54
CA LEU A 16 -3.56 47.58 15.22
C LEU A 16 -4.19 46.20 15.39
N THR A 17 -5.50 46.07 15.41
CA THR A 17 -6.20 44.79 15.33
C THR A 17 -6.12 44.23 13.91
N ILE A 18 -5.27 43.25 13.70
CA ILE A 18 -5.23 42.47 12.45
C ILE A 18 -6.48 41.57 12.46
N LEU A 19 -7.51 41.98 11.77
CA LEU A 19 -8.63 41.11 11.42
C LEU A 19 -8.13 40.03 10.47
N ALA A 20 -7.92 38.83 10.99
CA ALA A 20 -7.72 37.65 10.16
C ALA A 20 -8.98 37.47 9.29
N GLY A 21 -8.91 37.90 8.04
CA GLY A 21 -10.01 37.80 7.09
C GLY A 21 -10.38 36.32 6.90
N ALA A 22 -11.66 36.02 6.94
CA ALA A 22 -12.16 34.71 6.57
C ALA A 22 -11.67 34.38 5.15
N PRO A 23 -11.25 33.14 4.87
CA PRO A 23 -10.75 32.76 3.54
C PRO A 23 -11.83 33.06 2.50
N SER A 24 -11.42 33.64 1.38
CA SER A 24 -12.34 33.99 0.30
C SER A 24 -13.06 32.75 -0.24
N PRO A 25 -14.28 32.87 -0.79
CA PRO A 25 -14.99 31.74 -1.42
C PRO A 25 -14.20 31.03 -2.52
N ALA A 26 -13.25 31.72 -3.17
CA ALA A 26 -12.30 31.14 -4.11
C ALA A 26 -11.27 30.20 -3.43
N GLN A 27 -10.76 30.58 -2.25
CA GLN A 27 -9.86 29.71 -1.45
C GLN A 27 -10.59 28.51 -0.84
N ALA A 28 -11.89 28.61 -0.59
CA ALA A 28 -12.72 27.48 -0.16
C ALA A 28 -13.03 26.50 -1.32
N ARG A 29 -13.02 26.95 -2.57
CA ARG A 29 -13.24 26.11 -3.76
C ARG A 29 -12.00 25.30 -4.19
N GLU A 30 -10.81 25.64 -3.76
CA GLU A 30 -9.55 24.98 -4.16
C GLU A 30 -9.10 23.83 -3.25
N ARG A 31 -9.86 23.47 -2.24
CA ARG A 31 -9.64 22.13 -1.65
C ARG A 31 -10.16 21.09 -2.64
N ALA A 32 -9.32 20.79 -3.63
CA ALA A 32 -9.55 19.68 -4.53
C ALA A 32 -9.96 18.46 -3.69
N TRP A 33 -11.06 17.81 -4.07
CA TRP A 33 -11.52 16.59 -3.40
C TRP A 33 -10.35 15.61 -3.30
N GLU A 34 -9.85 15.37 -2.10
CA GLU A 34 -8.84 14.36 -1.82
C GLU A 34 -9.52 13.06 -1.38
N PRO A 35 -9.12 11.93 -1.96
CA PRO A 35 -9.62 10.64 -1.49
C PRO A 35 -9.33 10.46 0.01
N PRO A 36 -10.29 9.97 0.83
CA PRO A 36 -10.11 9.85 2.29
C PRO A 36 -8.88 9.07 2.74
N TRP A 37 -8.36 8.17 1.90
CA TRP A 37 -7.17 7.37 2.19
C TRP A 37 -5.85 8.17 2.10
N VAL A 38 -5.85 9.35 1.52
CA VAL A 38 -4.63 10.17 1.33
C VAL A 38 -4.00 10.53 2.67
N SER A 39 -4.80 10.82 3.69
CA SER A 39 -4.32 11.14 5.04
C SER A 39 -3.53 10.01 5.71
N LEU A 40 -3.66 8.76 5.22
CA LEU A 40 -2.90 7.61 5.72
C LEU A 40 -1.51 7.52 5.11
N VAL A 41 -1.27 8.19 3.98
CA VAL A 41 -0.08 7.98 3.15
C VAL A 41 1.00 8.98 3.53
N PRO A 42 2.27 8.55 3.75
CA PRO A 42 3.37 9.46 4.05
C PRO A 42 3.55 10.54 2.98
N ALA A 43 3.89 11.76 3.39
CA ALA A 43 4.01 12.91 2.52
C ALA A 43 4.98 12.72 1.34
N HIS A 44 6.02 11.92 1.51
CA HIS A 44 7.02 11.61 0.47
C HIS A 44 6.57 10.52 -0.52
N THR A 45 5.42 9.86 -0.30
CA THR A 45 4.88 8.85 -1.22
C THR A 45 4.18 9.52 -2.40
N THR A 46 4.53 9.10 -3.61
CA THR A 46 3.91 9.61 -4.85
C THR A 46 3.25 8.51 -5.69
N GLN A 47 3.34 7.25 -5.28
CA GLN A 47 2.62 6.14 -5.91
C GLN A 47 1.88 5.30 -4.89
N VAL A 48 0.59 5.02 -5.16
CA VAL A 48 -0.25 4.17 -4.31
C VAL A 48 -0.96 3.12 -5.16
N VAL A 49 -0.84 1.85 -4.73
CA VAL A 49 -1.69 0.76 -5.20
C VAL A 49 -2.83 0.59 -4.19
N ARG A 50 -4.02 1.04 -4.53
CA ARG A 50 -5.20 0.94 -3.68
C ARG A 50 -6.08 -0.23 -4.09
N THR A 51 -6.50 -1.07 -3.14
CA THR A 51 -7.49 -2.13 -3.39
C THR A 51 -8.68 -1.95 -2.47
N VAL A 52 -9.86 -1.93 -3.05
CA VAL A 52 -11.11 -1.76 -2.30
C VAL A 52 -12.17 -2.76 -2.76
N SER A 53 -13.11 -3.06 -1.88
CA SER A 53 -14.31 -3.82 -2.24
C SER A 53 -15.05 -3.14 -3.37
N SER A 54 -15.55 -3.92 -4.31
CA SER A 54 -16.33 -3.40 -5.44
C SER A 54 -17.35 -4.43 -5.89
N HIS A 55 -18.60 -4.02 -5.99
CA HIS A 55 -19.67 -4.85 -6.53
C HIS A 55 -19.82 -4.72 -8.05
N ARG A 56 -18.94 -3.96 -8.70
CA ARG A 56 -18.98 -3.74 -10.16
C ARG A 56 -18.91 -5.03 -10.97
N TYR A 57 -18.15 -6.01 -10.48
CA TYR A 57 -17.88 -7.25 -11.21
C TYR A 57 -18.48 -8.50 -10.57
N CYS A 58 -18.76 -8.48 -9.30
CA CYS A 58 -19.46 -9.55 -8.58
C CYS A 58 -19.85 -9.06 -7.17
N ARG A 59 -20.78 -9.81 -6.51
CA ARG A 59 -21.32 -9.43 -5.19
C ARG A 59 -20.68 -10.17 -4.01
N GLN A 60 -19.64 -10.95 -4.26
CA GLN A 60 -18.96 -11.71 -3.20
C GLN A 60 -18.01 -10.82 -2.40
N VAL A 61 -17.75 -11.17 -1.14
CA VAL A 61 -16.87 -10.42 -0.23
C VAL A 61 -15.42 -10.30 -0.69
N TRP A 62 -15.00 -11.14 -1.63
CA TRP A 62 -13.65 -11.09 -2.23
C TRP A 62 -13.58 -10.29 -3.54
N CYS A 63 -14.71 -9.71 -4.00
CA CYS A 63 -14.72 -8.91 -5.22
C CYS A 63 -14.17 -7.52 -4.95
N THR A 64 -13.12 -7.18 -5.66
CA THR A 64 -12.40 -5.92 -5.47
C THR A 64 -11.99 -5.30 -6.81
N VAL A 65 -11.62 -4.03 -6.74
CA VAL A 65 -10.84 -3.33 -7.76
C VAL A 65 -9.52 -2.89 -7.17
N THR A 66 -8.48 -2.97 -7.98
CA THR A 66 -7.17 -2.40 -7.72
C THR A 66 -6.98 -1.16 -8.56
N GLN A 67 -6.59 -0.08 -7.93
CA GLN A 67 -6.37 1.24 -8.52
C GLN A 67 -4.91 1.64 -8.35
N ALA A 68 -4.28 2.10 -9.42
CA ALA A 68 -2.99 2.74 -9.39
C ALA A 68 -3.18 4.26 -9.35
N TRP A 69 -2.56 4.92 -8.38
CA TRP A 69 -2.65 6.35 -8.16
C TRP A 69 -1.25 6.98 -8.17
N GLU A 70 -1.13 8.11 -8.82
CA GLU A 70 0.08 8.96 -8.78
C GLU A 70 -0.24 10.33 -8.19
N ARG A 71 0.73 10.87 -7.47
CA ARG A 71 0.72 12.25 -6.98
C ARG A 71 1.70 13.08 -7.79
N ASP A 72 1.25 14.17 -8.36
CA ASP A 72 2.06 15.13 -9.12
C ASP A 72 2.88 16.08 -8.21
N GLY A 73 3.62 16.98 -8.83
CA GLY A 73 4.44 18.00 -8.14
C GLY A 73 3.61 18.97 -7.30
N ASP A 74 2.36 19.22 -7.66
CA ASP A 74 1.42 20.11 -6.96
C ASP A 74 0.68 19.38 -5.81
N GLY A 75 0.98 18.11 -5.60
CA GLY A 75 0.38 17.30 -4.53
C GLY A 75 -0.95 16.63 -4.88
N LYS A 76 -1.44 16.80 -6.09
CA LYS A 76 -2.74 16.25 -6.54
C LYS A 76 -2.61 14.77 -6.88
N TRP A 77 -3.52 13.96 -6.36
CA TRP A 77 -3.62 12.54 -6.66
C TRP A 77 -4.52 12.28 -7.88
N THR A 78 -3.99 11.53 -8.84
CA THR A 78 -4.72 11.09 -10.05
C THR A 78 -4.74 9.58 -10.15
N LYS A 79 -5.92 9.00 -10.39
CA LYS A 79 -6.06 7.57 -10.68
C LYS A 79 -5.61 7.31 -12.12
N VAL A 80 -4.46 6.67 -12.28
CA VAL A 80 -3.86 6.41 -13.62
C VAL A 80 -4.35 5.10 -14.22
N LYS A 81 -4.78 4.13 -13.39
CA LYS A 81 -5.32 2.86 -13.89
C LYS A 81 -6.19 2.14 -12.87
N GLU A 82 -7.10 1.29 -13.36
CA GLU A 82 -7.94 0.43 -12.54
C GLU A 82 -8.04 -0.97 -13.14
N PHE A 83 -8.03 -1.98 -12.27
CA PHE A 83 -8.11 -3.39 -12.64
C PHE A 83 -9.12 -4.12 -11.77
N ARG A 84 -9.84 -5.09 -12.33
CA ARG A 84 -10.54 -6.07 -11.52
C ARG A 84 -9.52 -6.89 -10.72
N SER A 85 -9.82 -7.14 -9.45
CA SER A 85 -8.98 -7.94 -8.55
C SER A 85 -9.84 -8.77 -7.61
N THR A 86 -9.21 -9.69 -6.91
CA THR A 86 -9.84 -10.48 -5.85
C THR A 86 -8.91 -10.60 -4.65
N ILE A 87 -9.49 -10.89 -3.49
CA ILE A 87 -8.81 -11.01 -2.21
C ILE A 87 -9.13 -12.33 -1.52
N GLY A 88 -8.81 -12.43 -0.25
CA GLY A 88 -9.12 -13.58 0.61
C GLY A 88 -10.60 -13.95 0.57
N ARG A 89 -10.91 -15.25 0.55
CA ARG A 89 -12.29 -15.80 0.45
C ARG A 89 -13.25 -15.26 1.50
N ASN A 90 -12.71 -14.87 2.66
CA ASN A 90 -13.47 -14.33 3.79
C ASN A 90 -13.34 -12.79 3.88
N GLY A 91 -12.97 -12.11 2.78
CA GLY A 91 -12.89 -10.65 2.68
C GLY A 91 -11.67 -10.08 3.42
N TRP A 92 -11.87 -8.96 4.06
CA TRP A 92 -10.86 -8.16 4.74
C TRP A 92 -10.69 -8.49 6.22
N GLY A 93 -9.65 -7.91 6.84
CA GLY A 93 -9.43 -7.97 8.29
C GLY A 93 -8.67 -9.20 8.74
N LYS A 94 -7.55 -9.53 8.08
CA LYS A 94 -6.66 -10.63 8.46
C LYS A 94 -6.15 -10.49 9.89
N GLN A 95 -6.31 -11.53 10.70
CA GLN A 95 -5.92 -11.60 12.10
C GLN A 95 -5.03 -12.80 12.42
N ARG A 96 -5.22 -13.95 11.74
CA ARG A 96 -4.52 -15.19 12.07
C ARG A 96 -4.20 -16.01 10.83
N GLU A 97 -3.31 -16.98 11.00
CA GLU A 97 -3.01 -17.97 9.96
C GLU A 97 -4.28 -18.72 9.55
N GLY A 98 -4.46 -18.97 8.25
CA GLY A 98 -5.58 -19.76 7.72
C GLY A 98 -6.96 -19.10 7.74
N ASP A 99 -7.12 -17.84 8.22
CA ASP A 99 -8.43 -17.18 8.31
C ASP A 99 -9.09 -16.83 6.97
N GLY A 100 -8.36 -16.99 5.86
CA GLY A 100 -8.86 -16.67 4.53
C GLY A 100 -9.12 -15.18 4.28
N ARG A 101 -8.61 -14.29 5.12
CA ARG A 101 -8.80 -12.83 5.03
C ARG A 101 -7.57 -12.13 4.49
N SER A 102 -7.76 -11.04 3.77
CA SER A 102 -6.68 -10.12 3.37
C SER A 102 -6.49 -9.00 4.40
N PRO A 103 -5.26 -8.49 4.61
CA PRO A 103 -5.02 -7.43 5.56
C PRO A 103 -5.65 -6.11 5.10
N ASN A 104 -5.98 -5.24 6.07
CA ASN A 104 -6.45 -3.87 5.85
C ASN A 104 -5.33 -2.86 6.07
N GLY A 105 -5.56 -1.63 5.60
CA GLY A 105 -4.78 -0.45 5.96
C GLY A 105 -3.64 -0.13 5.03
N LEU A 106 -2.70 0.65 5.54
CA LEU A 106 -1.48 1.05 4.83
C LEU A 106 -0.41 -0.02 4.98
N LEU A 107 0.11 -0.51 3.87
CA LEU A 107 1.12 -1.56 3.81
C LEU A 107 2.26 -1.14 2.87
N ARG A 108 3.42 -1.82 2.98
CA ARG A 108 4.58 -1.61 2.12
C ARG A 108 4.77 -2.76 1.15
N ILE A 109 5.39 -2.47 0.02
CA ILE A 109 5.95 -3.47 -0.88
C ILE A 109 7.31 -3.87 -0.30
N LYS A 110 7.46 -5.12 0.12
CA LYS A 110 8.72 -5.62 0.69
C LYS A 110 9.77 -5.88 -0.38
N THR A 111 9.37 -6.53 -1.43
CA THR A 111 10.17 -6.80 -2.63
C THR A 111 9.24 -7.25 -3.75
N THR A 112 9.56 -6.95 -5.00
CA THR A 112 8.90 -7.57 -6.14
C THR A 112 9.50 -8.94 -6.42
N PHE A 113 8.82 -9.76 -7.21
CA PHE A 113 9.35 -11.04 -7.66
C PHE A 113 8.85 -11.41 -9.05
N THR A 114 9.66 -12.20 -9.75
CA THR A 114 9.29 -12.87 -11.00
C THR A 114 10.02 -14.20 -11.11
N THR A 115 9.46 -15.12 -11.90
CA THR A 115 10.15 -16.36 -12.29
C THR A 115 11.18 -16.14 -13.40
N SER A 116 11.15 -15.01 -14.10
CA SER A 116 12.14 -14.61 -15.12
C SER A 116 13.52 -14.43 -14.51
N ALA A 117 14.57 -14.46 -15.35
CA ALA A 117 15.95 -14.28 -14.92
C ALA A 117 16.32 -12.82 -14.63
N SER A 118 15.53 -11.86 -15.13
CA SER A 118 15.75 -10.42 -14.99
C SER A 118 14.69 -9.76 -14.12
N ASN A 119 15.03 -8.58 -13.56
CA ASN A 119 14.10 -7.72 -12.85
C ASN A 119 12.92 -7.33 -13.78
N PRO A 120 11.67 -7.47 -13.32
CA PRO A 120 10.51 -7.05 -14.12
C PRO A 120 10.34 -5.53 -14.22
N GLY A 121 10.99 -4.74 -13.35
CA GLY A 121 10.89 -3.28 -13.27
C GLY A 121 12.02 -2.71 -12.40
N ASP A 122 11.84 -1.51 -11.82
CA ASP A 122 12.89 -0.80 -11.09
C ASP A 122 12.93 -1.11 -9.59
N MET A 123 11.85 -1.68 -9.04
CA MET A 123 11.78 -2.01 -7.61
C MET A 123 12.81 -3.08 -7.21
N PRO A 124 13.30 -3.08 -5.94
CA PRO A 124 14.04 -4.20 -5.40
C PRO A 124 13.30 -5.52 -5.63
N TRP A 125 14.01 -6.55 -6.11
CA TRP A 125 13.38 -7.79 -6.53
C TRP A 125 14.10 -9.05 -6.09
N LYS A 126 13.38 -10.16 -6.13
CA LYS A 126 13.92 -11.53 -5.97
C LYS A 126 13.42 -12.40 -7.12
N ARG A 127 14.32 -13.21 -7.65
CA ARG A 127 13.90 -14.29 -8.56
C ARG A 127 13.15 -15.35 -7.76
N ARG A 128 11.92 -15.64 -8.19
CA ARG A 128 11.14 -16.75 -7.64
C ARG A 128 11.52 -18.03 -8.37
N ARG A 129 12.04 -19.02 -7.63
CA ARG A 129 12.37 -20.36 -8.11
C ARG A 129 11.24 -21.33 -7.73
N ALA A 130 11.27 -22.54 -8.30
CA ALA A 130 10.36 -23.63 -7.88
C ALA A 130 10.43 -23.88 -6.37
N THR A 131 11.63 -23.82 -5.80
CA THR A 131 11.95 -24.02 -4.39
C THR A 131 11.54 -22.85 -3.46
N SER A 132 11.13 -21.70 -4.02
CA SER A 132 10.82 -20.51 -3.23
C SER A 132 9.49 -20.66 -2.49
N VAL A 133 9.51 -20.47 -1.18
CA VAL A 133 8.35 -20.46 -0.29
C VAL A 133 8.45 -19.31 0.69
N VAL A 134 7.31 -18.85 1.23
CA VAL A 134 7.28 -18.13 2.52
C VAL A 134 6.69 -19.08 3.54
N SER A 135 7.47 -19.44 4.55
CA SER A 135 7.09 -20.47 5.51
C SER A 135 5.91 -20.05 6.36
N SER A 136 4.90 -20.90 6.44
CA SER A 136 3.77 -20.80 7.38
C SER A 136 3.95 -21.68 8.61
N THR A 137 5.03 -22.49 8.65
CA THR A 137 5.32 -23.39 9.76
C THR A 137 5.79 -22.59 10.98
N ALA A 138 5.23 -22.88 12.13
CA ALA A 138 5.66 -22.30 13.40
C ALA A 138 7.17 -22.54 13.64
N GLY A 139 7.84 -21.58 14.26
CA GLY A 139 9.26 -21.65 14.55
C GLY A 139 10.07 -20.45 14.05
N PRO A 140 11.42 -20.53 14.07
CA PRO A 140 12.29 -19.38 13.80
C PRO A 140 12.16 -18.82 12.38
N ASN A 141 11.70 -19.62 11.43
CA ASN A 141 11.54 -19.26 10.03
C ASN A 141 10.07 -18.92 9.65
N TYR A 142 9.17 -18.80 10.61
CA TYR A 142 7.79 -18.36 10.33
C TYR A 142 7.77 -17.04 9.56
N ASN A 143 6.92 -16.94 8.56
CA ASN A 143 6.78 -15.79 7.66
C ASN A 143 8.12 -15.33 7.04
N THR A 144 8.97 -16.28 6.65
CA THR A 144 10.28 -16.03 6.05
C THR A 144 10.36 -16.64 4.66
N TRP A 145 10.88 -15.89 3.70
CA TRP A 145 11.21 -16.40 2.36
C TRP A 145 12.39 -17.36 2.45
N LEU A 146 12.18 -18.59 2.00
CA LEU A 146 13.16 -19.67 1.98
C LEU A 146 13.24 -20.27 0.58
N GLU A 147 14.38 -20.89 0.30
CA GLU A 147 14.55 -21.84 -0.80
C GLU A 147 14.62 -23.25 -0.19
N VAL A 148 13.63 -24.08 -0.45
CA VAL A 148 13.48 -25.41 0.18
C VAL A 148 13.59 -26.49 -0.88
N ARG A 149 14.59 -27.35 -0.76
CA ARG A 149 14.81 -28.49 -1.67
C ARG A 149 13.59 -29.43 -1.65
N GLY A 150 13.18 -29.92 -2.82
CA GLY A 150 12.02 -30.81 -2.97
C GLY A 150 10.66 -30.12 -3.01
N VAL A 151 10.59 -28.82 -2.71
CA VAL A 151 9.35 -28.04 -2.85
C VAL A 151 9.23 -27.48 -4.25
N THR A 152 8.03 -27.51 -4.81
CA THR A 152 7.72 -27.00 -6.16
C THR A 152 6.67 -25.88 -6.15
N SER A 153 6.27 -25.40 -4.97
CA SER A 153 5.19 -24.42 -4.81
C SER A 153 5.49 -23.06 -5.48
N GLY A 154 6.77 -22.76 -5.74
CA GLY A 154 7.18 -21.57 -6.50
C GLY A 154 6.74 -21.60 -7.97
N ASN A 155 6.48 -22.77 -8.54
CA ASN A 155 6.05 -22.94 -9.94
C ASN A 155 4.55 -22.68 -10.16
N ARG A 156 3.77 -22.37 -9.13
CA ARG A 156 2.35 -22.06 -9.30
C ARG A 156 2.16 -20.92 -10.31
N PRO A 157 1.33 -21.09 -11.35
CA PRO A 157 1.14 -20.08 -12.39
C PRO A 157 0.73 -18.71 -11.85
N SER A 158 -0.11 -18.66 -10.79
CA SER A 158 -0.49 -17.43 -10.11
C SER A 158 0.69 -16.73 -9.39
N MET A 159 1.79 -17.43 -9.18
CA MET A 159 2.97 -16.90 -8.48
C MET A 159 4.13 -16.57 -9.43
N ARG A 160 3.86 -16.41 -10.73
CA ARG A 160 4.90 -16.06 -11.73
C ARG A 160 5.47 -14.67 -11.54
N SER A 161 4.65 -13.73 -11.08
CA SER A 161 5.10 -12.36 -10.80
C SER A 161 4.18 -11.67 -9.79
N GLY A 162 4.72 -10.68 -9.10
CA GLY A 162 4.02 -9.92 -8.08
C GLY A 162 4.99 -9.27 -7.09
N TRP A 163 4.51 -9.04 -5.88
CA TRP A 163 5.35 -8.59 -4.77
C TRP A 163 4.92 -9.19 -3.45
N VAL A 164 5.87 -9.19 -2.52
CA VAL A 164 5.64 -9.56 -1.12
C VAL A 164 5.09 -8.33 -0.40
N VAL A 165 3.92 -8.46 0.19
CA VAL A 165 3.32 -7.42 1.04
C VAL A 165 3.99 -7.47 2.41
N ASP A 166 4.46 -6.32 2.91
CA ASP A 166 5.09 -6.22 4.24
C ASP A 166 4.01 -6.31 5.34
N TYR A 167 3.45 -7.51 5.47
CA TYR A 167 2.50 -7.88 6.51
C TYR A 167 3.20 -8.79 7.53
N ASN A 168 2.91 -8.56 8.83
CA ASN A 168 3.46 -9.34 9.92
C ASN A 168 4.99 -9.53 9.83
N HIS A 169 5.72 -8.43 9.57
CA HIS A 169 7.19 -8.44 9.51
C HIS A 169 7.78 -9.54 8.62
N VAL A 170 7.20 -9.77 7.43
CA VAL A 170 7.72 -10.79 6.50
C VAL A 170 9.22 -10.61 6.27
N ARG A 171 9.97 -11.69 6.35
CA ARG A 171 11.42 -11.70 6.16
C ARG A 171 11.80 -12.21 4.79
N LEU A 172 12.77 -11.58 4.15
CA LEU A 172 13.29 -12.03 2.84
C LEU A 172 14.45 -13.02 2.95
N ARG A 173 14.93 -13.28 4.16
CA ARG A 173 15.92 -14.29 4.53
C ARG A 173 15.84 -14.58 6.03
N PRO A 174 16.32 -15.74 6.49
CA PRO A 174 16.41 -16.05 7.93
C PRO A 174 17.15 -14.97 8.71
N GLY A 175 16.65 -14.64 9.89
CA GLY A 175 17.26 -13.67 10.82
C GLY A 175 17.16 -12.20 10.42
N ALA A 176 16.65 -11.85 9.21
CA ALA A 176 16.59 -10.46 8.76
C ALA A 176 15.36 -9.69 9.28
N GLY A 177 15.61 -8.51 9.83
CA GLY A 177 14.54 -7.60 10.28
C GLY A 177 13.79 -8.05 11.53
N ALA A 178 12.67 -7.39 11.83
CA ALA A 178 11.84 -7.71 12.99
C ALA A 178 11.29 -9.13 12.95
N ARG A 179 11.07 -9.72 14.12
CA ARG A 179 10.51 -11.07 14.24
C ARG A 179 9.02 -11.07 13.91
N PRO A 180 8.54 -11.94 13.00
CA PRO A 180 7.12 -12.12 12.79
C PRO A 180 6.40 -12.62 14.05
N VAL A 181 5.17 -12.16 14.26
CA VAL A 181 4.31 -12.65 15.34
C VAL A 181 3.77 -14.02 14.92
N PRO A 182 4.06 -15.10 15.67
CA PRO A 182 3.57 -16.44 15.32
C PRO A 182 2.03 -16.48 15.24
N GLY A 183 1.51 -17.19 14.24
CA GLY A 183 0.07 -17.38 14.08
C GLY A 183 -0.71 -16.17 13.53
N LYS A 184 -0.11 -14.97 13.44
CA LYS A 184 -0.79 -13.76 12.94
C LYS A 184 -1.08 -13.81 11.42
N GLY A 185 -0.45 -14.73 10.72
CA GLY A 185 -0.57 -14.90 9.27
C GLY A 185 0.75 -14.69 8.56
N SER A 186 0.98 -15.46 7.51
CA SER A 186 2.22 -15.50 6.73
C SER A 186 1.94 -15.45 5.24
N GLY A 187 2.99 -15.20 4.44
CA GLY A 187 2.97 -15.36 3.00
C GLY A 187 1.92 -14.52 2.28
N ILE A 188 1.75 -13.26 2.65
CA ILE A 188 0.83 -12.35 1.97
C ILE A 188 1.52 -11.74 0.76
N PHE A 189 0.92 -12.00 -0.40
CA PHE A 189 1.41 -11.52 -1.68
C PHE A 189 0.36 -10.69 -2.42
N TYR A 190 0.85 -9.89 -3.32
CA TYR A 190 0.09 -9.29 -4.40
C TYR A 190 0.60 -9.95 -5.69
N HIS A 191 -0.25 -10.67 -6.43
CA HIS A 191 0.21 -11.52 -7.52
C HIS A 191 -0.79 -11.60 -8.68
N THR A 192 -0.38 -12.18 -9.79
CA THR A 192 -1.29 -12.48 -10.90
C THR A 192 -2.25 -13.61 -10.56
N SER A 193 -3.34 -13.72 -11.31
CA SER A 193 -4.33 -14.77 -11.09
C SER A 193 -3.88 -16.14 -11.60
N LYS A 194 -4.58 -17.18 -11.14
CA LYS A 194 -4.46 -18.53 -11.66
C LYS A 194 -5.11 -18.62 -13.04
N PRO A 195 -4.42 -19.14 -14.07
CA PRO A 195 -5.05 -19.45 -15.35
C PRO A 195 -6.29 -20.34 -15.19
N GLY A 196 -7.31 -20.09 -15.97
CA GLY A 196 -8.59 -20.81 -15.91
C GLY A 196 -9.51 -20.40 -14.74
N SER A 197 -9.00 -19.66 -13.74
CA SER A 197 -9.80 -19.20 -12.59
C SER A 197 -9.36 -17.79 -12.15
N PRO A 198 -9.40 -16.79 -13.06
CA PRO A 198 -8.80 -15.48 -12.81
C PRO A 198 -9.49 -14.66 -11.71
N TRP A 199 -10.71 -15.06 -11.32
CA TRP A 199 -11.55 -14.35 -10.35
C TRP A 199 -11.87 -15.17 -9.11
N ALA A 200 -11.22 -16.32 -8.95
CA ALA A 200 -11.34 -17.09 -7.73
C ALA A 200 -10.77 -16.33 -6.52
N PRO A 201 -11.33 -16.52 -5.32
CA PRO A 201 -10.77 -15.92 -4.12
C PRO A 201 -9.42 -16.55 -3.75
N THR A 202 -8.66 -15.84 -2.93
CA THR A 202 -7.38 -16.31 -2.40
C THR A 202 -7.51 -16.82 -0.95
N ALA A 203 -6.38 -17.24 -0.38
CA ALA A 203 -6.28 -17.55 1.06
C ALA A 203 -5.92 -16.32 1.93
N GLY A 204 -5.80 -15.13 1.31
CA GLY A 204 -5.42 -13.89 2.00
C GLY A 204 -4.57 -12.95 1.15
N CYS A 205 -4.04 -13.42 0.03
CA CYS A 205 -3.33 -12.58 -0.94
C CYS A 205 -4.31 -11.66 -1.69
N THR A 206 -3.78 -10.64 -2.36
CA THR A 206 -4.51 -9.88 -3.37
C THR A 206 -4.03 -10.33 -4.75
N GLN A 207 -4.95 -10.61 -5.67
CA GLN A 207 -4.58 -10.97 -7.04
C GLN A 207 -5.28 -10.09 -8.07
N VAL A 208 -4.55 -9.71 -9.12
CA VAL A 208 -5.09 -9.10 -10.33
C VAL A 208 -5.33 -10.18 -11.38
N GLY A 209 -6.43 -10.09 -12.10
CA GLY A 209 -6.92 -11.19 -12.94
C GLY A 209 -6.14 -11.43 -14.24
N ASN A 210 -5.10 -10.65 -14.54
CA ASN A 210 -4.41 -10.73 -15.81
C ASN A 210 -2.88 -10.51 -15.64
N PRO A 211 -2.02 -11.40 -16.19
CA PRO A 211 -0.57 -11.23 -16.15
C PRO A 211 -0.06 -9.93 -16.78
N LYS A 212 -0.72 -9.42 -17.83
CA LYS A 212 -0.38 -8.14 -18.45
C LYS A 212 -0.60 -6.96 -17.49
N GLN A 213 -1.65 -7.02 -16.66
CA GLN A 213 -1.92 -6.00 -15.63
C GLN A 213 -0.87 -6.03 -14.54
N MET A 214 -0.48 -7.21 -14.08
CA MET A 214 0.62 -7.35 -13.10
C MET A 214 1.94 -6.84 -13.68
N ARG A 215 2.26 -7.19 -14.92
CA ARG A 215 3.46 -6.67 -15.59
C ARG A 215 3.43 -5.14 -15.67
N TRP A 216 2.29 -4.55 -16.01
CA TRP A 216 2.15 -3.09 -16.05
C TRP A 216 2.41 -2.47 -14.67
N LEU A 217 1.85 -3.03 -13.60
CA LEU A 217 2.08 -2.56 -12.22
C LEU A 217 3.57 -2.63 -11.84
N LEU A 218 4.25 -3.74 -12.16
CA LEU A 218 5.67 -3.92 -11.84
C LEU A 218 6.58 -2.92 -12.58
N LEU A 219 6.24 -2.57 -13.84
CA LEU A 219 6.95 -1.56 -14.63
C LEU A 219 6.64 -0.13 -14.17
N TRP A 220 5.43 0.11 -13.69
CA TRP A 220 5.00 1.43 -13.23
C TRP A 220 5.56 1.80 -11.85
N LEU A 221 5.76 0.84 -10.96
CA LEU A 221 6.29 1.06 -9.61
C LEU A 221 7.75 1.52 -9.65
N ARG A 222 8.04 2.64 -8.97
CA ARG A 222 9.38 3.23 -8.89
C ARG A 222 9.83 3.37 -7.43
N PRO A 223 11.06 2.96 -7.06
CA PRO A 223 11.54 3.08 -5.68
C PRO A 223 11.57 4.53 -5.18
N GLY A 224 11.95 5.49 -6.04
CA GLY A 224 11.97 6.93 -5.73
C GLY A 224 10.59 7.52 -5.42
N ALA A 225 9.50 6.89 -5.87
CA ALA A 225 8.12 7.26 -5.54
C ALA A 225 7.67 6.77 -4.15
N ALA A 226 8.51 6.03 -3.43
CA ALA A 226 8.20 5.43 -2.13
C ALA A 226 6.82 4.73 -2.09
N PRO A 227 6.53 3.78 -2.99
CA PRO A 227 5.19 3.28 -3.23
C PRO A 227 4.59 2.61 -1.99
N ARG A 228 3.28 2.78 -1.82
CA ARG A 228 2.49 2.17 -0.74
C ARG A 228 1.32 1.37 -1.29
N ILE A 229 0.85 0.43 -0.47
CA ILE A 229 -0.38 -0.32 -0.69
C ILE A 229 -1.42 0.19 0.31
N VAL A 230 -2.60 0.54 -0.18
CA VAL A 230 -3.75 0.91 0.66
C VAL A 230 -4.86 -0.11 0.41
N GLN A 231 -5.26 -0.84 1.44
CA GLN A 231 -6.28 -1.88 1.34
C GLN A 231 -7.50 -1.56 2.21
N ASN A 232 -8.68 -1.60 1.60
CA ASN A 232 -9.99 -1.38 2.24
C ASN A 232 -10.10 -0.03 3.00
N ARG A 233 -9.56 1.05 2.40
CA ARG A 233 -9.63 2.43 2.93
C ARG A 233 -9.99 3.42 1.82
#